data_eae154b8934cba89c7ea98d486c6acaa
#
_entry.id   eae154b8934cba89c7ea98d486c6acaa
#
_cell.length_a   1.000
_cell.length_b   1.000
_cell.length_c   1.000
_cell.angle_alpha   90.00
_cell.angle_beta   90.00
_cell.angle_gamma   90.00
#
_symmetry.space_group_name_H-M   'P 1'
#
loop_
_entity.id
_entity.type
_entity.pdbx_description
1 polymer ?
#
loop_
_entity_poly.entity_id
_entity_poly.type
_entity_poly.pdbx_seq_one_letter_code
_entity_poly.pdbx_strand_id
1 'polypeptide(L)'
;MDKYGLVGYPLGHSFSRDFFNEKFKNEGIDAEYVNFEIPSIERFPEIITENANLCGLNVTIPYKEKIIPYMDELSEEARHIGAVNVVRIGMRKGK
;
A
#
# COMPACT_ATOMS: atom_id res chain seq x y z
N MET A 1 -14.98 -6.75 -2.22
CA MET A 1 -14.54 -5.35 -2.12
C MET A 1 -13.04 -5.26 -2.24
N ASP A 2 -12.57 -4.43 -3.16
CA ASP A 2 -11.14 -4.21 -3.32
C ASP A 2 -10.61 -3.33 -2.19
N LYS A 3 -9.35 -3.55 -1.84
CA LYS A 3 -8.73 -2.79 -0.76
C LYS A 3 -7.46 -2.11 -1.25
N TYR A 4 -7.29 -0.88 -0.83
CA TYR A 4 -6.10 -0.09 -1.08
C TYR A 4 -5.65 0.52 0.24
N GLY A 5 -4.44 1.00 0.31
CA GLY A 5 -4.00 1.59 1.56
C GLY A 5 -2.74 2.40 1.50
N LEU A 6 -2.40 2.94 2.66
CA LEU A 6 -1.19 3.74 2.86
C LEU A 6 -0.34 3.05 3.92
N VAL A 7 0.92 2.79 3.58
CA VAL A 7 1.86 2.18 4.51
C VAL A 7 2.84 3.24 4.98
N GLY A 8 2.98 3.37 6.29
CA GLY A 8 3.91 4.33 6.89
C GLY A 8 3.84 4.27 8.40
N TYR A 9 4.59 5.18 9.05
CA TYR A 9 4.55 5.26 10.51
C TYR A 9 5.27 6.50 11.00
N PRO A 10 4.69 7.29 11.88
CA PRO A 10 3.27 7.24 12.27
C PRO A 10 2.40 7.90 11.19
N LEU A 11 1.18 7.46 11.06
CA LEU A 11 0.28 8.02 10.06
C LEU A 11 -0.71 9.03 10.64
N GLY A 12 -1.17 8.77 11.86
CA GLY A 12 -2.16 9.63 12.48
C GLY A 12 -3.39 9.79 11.60
N HIS A 13 -3.87 11.02 11.49
CA HIS A 13 -4.99 11.32 10.60
C HIS A 13 -4.49 11.25 9.16
N SER A 14 -5.17 10.49 8.34
CA SER A 14 -4.77 10.32 6.94
C SER A 14 -5.71 11.05 6.01
N PHE A 15 -5.19 12.08 5.35
CA PHE A 15 -5.92 12.80 4.33
C PHE A 15 -6.24 11.86 3.17
N SER A 16 -5.30 11.01 2.80
CA SER A 16 -5.49 10.09 1.68
C SER A 16 -6.62 9.11 1.93
N ARG A 17 -6.72 8.58 3.15
CA ARG A 17 -7.78 7.64 3.49
C ARG A 17 -9.15 8.28 3.30
N ASP A 18 -9.34 9.47 3.82
CA ASP A 18 -10.62 10.15 3.72
C ASP A 18 -10.94 10.52 2.28
N PHE A 19 -9.94 11.01 1.56
CA PHE A 19 -10.10 11.42 0.18
C PHE A 19 -10.53 10.24 -0.71
N PHE A 20 -9.81 9.13 -0.63
CA PHE A 20 -10.10 7.99 -1.50
C PHE A 20 -11.39 7.28 -1.13
N ASN A 21 -11.71 7.18 0.16
CA ASN A 21 -12.97 6.57 0.56
C ASN A 21 -14.16 7.38 0.08
N GLU A 22 -14.07 8.70 0.16
CA GLU A 22 -15.13 9.55 -0.34
C GLU A 22 -15.25 9.43 -1.87
N LYS A 23 -14.13 9.38 -2.55
CA LYS A 23 -14.12 9.23 -4.00
C LYS A 23 -14.74 7.90 -4.42
N PHE A 24 -14.39 6.82 -3.76
CA PHE A 24 -14.96 5.51 -4.06
C PHE A 24 -16.47 5.53 -3.87
N LYS A 25 -16.91 6.14 -2.78
CA LYS A 25 -18.35 6.23 -2.49
C LYS A 25 -19.08 7.04 -3.55
N ASN A 26 -18.53 8.19 -3.90
CA ASN A 26 -19.16 9.09 -4.87
C ASN A 26 -19.22 8.50 -6.26
N GLU A 27 -18.25 7.67 -6.62
CA GLU A 27 -18.19 7.06 -7.95
C GLU A 27 -18.77 5.65 -8.00
N GLY A 28 -19.33 5.19 -6.89
CA GLY A 28 -19.94 3.87 -6.84
C GLY A 28 -18.95 2.73 -6.98
N ILE A 29 -17.69 2.95 -6.58
CA ILE A 29 -16.65 1.93 -6.67
C ILE A 29 -16.67 1.08 -5.41
N ASP A 30 -16.73 -0.24 -5.58
CA ASP A 30 -16.73 -1.18 -4.45
C ASP A 30 -15.31 -1.40 -3.95
N ALA A 31 -14.79 -0.43 -3.20
CA ALA A 31 -13.43 -0.45 -2.71
C ALA A 31 -13.32 0.36 -1.42
N GLU A 32 -12.28 0.09 -0.64
CA GLU A 32 -12.00 0.89 0.54
C GLU A 32 -10.51 1.19 0.62
N TYR A 33 -10.19 2.28 1.28
CA TYR A 33 -8.82 2.72 1.50
C TYR A 33 -8.55 2.76 3.00
N VAL A 34 -7.50 2.09 3.44
CA VAL A 34 -7.19 1.99 4.86
C VAL A 34 -5.75 2.41 5.14
N ASN A 35 -5.47 2.75 6.39
CA ASN A 35 -4.11 3.03 6.83
C ASN A 35 -3.48 1.76 7.39
N PHE A 36 -2.29 1.44 6.90
CA PHE A 36 -1.49 0.37 7.47
C PHE A 36 -0.33 1.01 8.22
N GLU A 37 -0.59 1.35 9.45
CA GLU A 37 0.41 2.00 10.30
C GLU A 37 1.20 0.91 11.02
N ILE A 38 2.40 0.64 10.52
CA ILE A 38 3.22 -0.45 11.07
C ILE A 38 4.49 0.14 11.70
N PRO A 39 4.80 -0.24 12.93
CA PRO A 39 5.98 0.29 13.63
C PRO A 39 7.29 -0.24 13.09
N SER A 40 7.25 -1.28 12.25
CA SER A 40 8.44 -1.86 11.65
C SER A 40 8.11 -2.39 10.27
N ILE A 41 9.02 -2.19 9.31
CA ILE A 41 8.83 -2.68 7.95
C ILE A 41 8.73 -4.21 7.91
N GLU A 42 9.25 -4.87 8.92
CA GLU A 42 9.21 -6.33 9.01
C GLU A 42 7.78 -6.87 9.12
N ARG A 43 6.84 -6.01 9.47
CA ARG A 43 5.43 -6.38 9.50
C ARG A 43 4.75 -6.31 8.14
N PHE A 44 5.44 -5.80 7.14
CA PHE A 44 4.85 -5.65 5.82
C PHE A 44 4.30 -6.96 5.24
N PRO A 45 5.00 -8.09 5.34
CA PRO A 45 4.43 -9.34 4.80
C PRO A 45 3.08 -9.73 5.40
N GLU A 46 2.83 -9.35 6.65
CA GLU A 46 1.55 -9.63 7.30
C GLU A 46 0.40 -8.88 6.62
N ILE A 47 0.67 -7.66 6.15
CA ILE A 47 -0.33 -6.88 5.42
C ILE A 47 -0.80 -7.64 4.19
N ILE A 48 0.15 -8.19 3.45
CA ILE A 48 -0.15 -8.95 2.24
C ILE A 48 -0.92 -10.23 2.58
N THR A 49 -0.49 -10.92 3.60
CA THR A 49 -1.09 -12.20 3.99
C THR A 49 -2.50 -12.05 4.53
N GLU A 50 -2.71 -11.01 5.34
CA GLU A 50 -3.99 -10.82 6.03
C GLU A 50 -5.04 -10.09 5.20
N ASN A 51 -4.66 -9.55 4.05
CA ASN A 51 -5.57 -8.79 3.23
C ASN A 51 -5.58 -9.36 1.82
N ALA A 52 -6.32 -10.47 1.64
CA ALA A 52 -6.37 -11.16 0.36
C ALA A 52 -6.93 -10.31 -0.77
N ASN A 53 -7.72 -9.31 -0.43
CA ASN A 53 -8.35 -8.41 -1.40
C ASN A 53 -7.55 -7.14 -1.65
N LEU A 54 -6.32 -7.08 -1.15
CA LEU A 54 -5.48 -5.91 -1.33
C LEU A 54 -5.02 -5.79 -2.78
N CYS A 55 -5.23 -4.62 -3.38
CA CYS A 55 -4.91 -4.37 -4.78
C CYS A 55 -3.71 -3.45 -4.96
N GLY A 56 -3.53 -2.51 -4.05
CA GLY A 56 -2.43 -1.57 -4.16
C GLY A 56 -2.20 -0.78 -2.90
N LEU A 57 -1.03 -0.16 -2.84
CA LEU A 57 -0.63 0.61 -1.67
C LEU A 57 0.12 1.84 -2.09
N ASN A 58 -0.07 2.92 -1.35
CA ASN A 58 0.85 4.03 -1.38
C ASN A 58 1.82 3.84 -0.22
N VAL A 59 3.05 4.27 -0.37
CA VAL A 59 4.07 4.12 0.66
C VAL A 59 4.60 5.49 1.02
N THR A 60 4.69 5.76 2.33
CA THR A 60 5.23 7.01 2.81
C THR A 60 6.33 6.75 3.84
N ILE A 61 6.88 7.82 4.42
CA ILE A 61 7.96 7.68 5.38
C ILE A 61 7.54 6.80 6.55
N PRO A 62 8.45 6.02 7.09
CA PRO A 62 9.88 5.93 6.76
C PRO A 62 10.20 4.76 5.82
N TYR A 63 9.23 4.24 5.07
CA TYR A 63 9.36 2.95 4.42
C TYR A 63 9.59 2.97 2.91
N LYS A 64 9.72 4.16 2.30
CA LYS A 64 9.89 4.25 0.85
C LYS A 64 11.12 3.50 0.33
N GLU A 65 12.17 3.46 1.13
CA GLU A 65 13.38 2.72 0.76
C GLU A 65 13.41 1.34 1.38
N LYS A 66 12.95 1.25 2.62
CA LYS A 66 13.00 0.00 3.38
C LYS A 66 12.11 -1.10 2.80
N ILE A 67 11.10 -0.72 2.01
CA ILE A 67 10.18 -1.66 1.43
C ILE A 67 10.76 -2.37 0.20
N ILE A 68 11.83 -1.82 -0.39
CA ILE A 68 12.40 -2.35 -1.61
C ILE A 68 12.73 -3.85 -1.55
N PRO A 69 13.36 -4.35 -0.47
CA PRO A 69 13.67 -5.79 -0.39
C PRO A 69 12.46 -6.70 -0.43
N TYR A 70 11.26 -6.15 -0.18
CA TYR A 70 10.03 -6.93 -0.16
C TYR A 70 9.32 -6.93 -1.51
N MET A 71 9.86 -6.20 -2.49
CA MET A 71 9.24 -6.11 -3.81
C MET A 71 9.74 -7.22 -4.71
N ASP A 72 8.85 -7.77 -5.52
CA ASP A 72 9.24 -8.77 -6.52
C ASP A 72 9.88 -8.10 -7.73
N GLU A 73 9.37 -6.94 -8.10
CA GLU A 73 9.89 -6.17 -9.23
C GLU A 73 9.84 -4.69 -8.90
N LEU A 74 10.73 -3.92 -9.51
CA LEU A 74 10.73 -2.47 -9.38
C LEU A 74 10.57 -1.86 -10.76
N SER A 75 9.82 -0.75 -10.84
CA SER A 75 9.76 0.03 -12.06
C SER A 75 11.13 0.66 -12.30
N GLU A 76 11.39 1.09 -13.52
CA GLU A 76 12.65 1.77 -13.83
C GLU A 76 12.80 3.03 -12.98
N GLU A 77 11.71 3.77 -12.80
CA GLU A 77 11.71 4.97 -11.99
C GLU A 77 12.12 4.66 -10.56
N ALA A 78 11.49 3.66 -9.94
CA ALA A 78 11.80 3.29 -8.56
C ALA A 78 13.24 2.83 -8.42
N ARG A 79 13.75 2.13 -9.42
CA ARG A 79 15.12 1.63 -9.42
C ARG A 79 16.11 2.76 -9.50
N HIS A 80 15.86 3.75 -10.34
CA HIS A 80 16.72 4.92 -10.50
C HIS A 80 16.72 5.81 -9.26
N ILE A 81 15.53 6.02 -8.70
CA ILE A 81 15.37 6.90 -7.54
C ILE A 81 15.81 6.21 -6.26
N GLY A 82 15.68 4.89 -6.20
CA GLY A 82 15.99 4.12 -5.00
C GLY A 82 14.91 4.22 -3.93
N ALA A 83 13.67 4.45 -4.35
CA ALA A 83 12.55 4.57 -3.43
C ALA A 83 11.26 4.14 -4.11
N VAL A 84 10.32 3.63 -3.32
CA VAL A 84 9.03 3.17 -3.80
C VAL A 84 7.92 4.02 -3.19
N ASN A 85 7.10 4.63 -4.03
CA ASN A 85 5.94 5.42 -3.59
C ASN A 85 4.64 4.63 -3.71
N VAL A 86 4.56 3.72 -4.66
CA VAL A 86 3.35 2.97 -4.97
C VAL A 86 3.70 1.52 -5.18
N VAL A 87 2.89 0.65 -4.60
CA VAL A 87 3.02 -0.79 -4.76
C VAL A 87 1.76 -1.32 -5.42
N ARG A 88 1.93 -2.12 -6.45
CA ARG A 88 0.83 -2.80 -7.11
C ARG A 88 0.88 -4.26 -6.71
N ILE A 89 -0.27 -4.78 -6.30
CA ILE A 89 -0.38 -6.18 -5.94
C ILE A 89 -0.86 -6.94 -7.17
N GLY A 90 -0.01 -7.82 -7.65
CA GLY A 90 -0.34 -8.62 -8.83
C GLY A 90 -1.12 -9.87 -8.46
N MET A 91 -1.28 -10.75 -9.44
CA MET A 91 -1.96 -12.00 -9.22
C MET A 91 -1.16 -12.88 -8.27
N ARG A 92 -1.85 -13.44 -7.27
CA ARG A 92 -1.21 -14.31 -6.28
C ARG A 92 -1.40 -15.75 -6.68
N LYS A 93 -0.45 -16.27 -7.42
CA LYS A 93 -0.54 -17.65 -7.91
C LYS A 93 -0.59 -18.63 -6.76
N GLY A 94 -1.54 -19.55 -6.83
CA GLY A 94 -1.65 -20.60 -5.84
C GLY A 94 -1.98 -20.13 -4.45
N LYS A 95 -2.50 -18.96 -4.33
CA LYS A 95 -2.81 -18.42 -3.01
C LYS A 95 -4.24 -18.00 -2.90
#